data_c7f17f914a07fbe8059ebae5d5511f75
#
_entry.id   c7f17f914a07fbe8059ebae5d5511f75
#
_cell.length_a   1.000
_cell.length_b   1.000
_cell.length_c   1.000
_cell.angle_alpha   90.00
_cell.angle_beta   90.00
_cell.angle_gamma   90.00
#
_symmetry.space_group_name_H-M   'P 1'
#
loop_
_entity.id
_entity.type
_entity.pdbx_description
1 polymer ?
#
loop_
_entity_poly.entity_id
_entity_poly.type
_entity_poly.pdbx_seq_one_letter_code
_entity_poly.pdbx_strand_id
1 'polypeptide(L)'
;NNKEGMSIELCAGIVDKELTLQEIAQEEIEEECGYDVPLENVEKITSFYTSVGFAGSKQTLYYVEVDASMKVSEGGGVDAEMIEVVSLSIEDAEKFIYDESIVKTPGLMFSFMWWFDTFKKL
;
A
#
# COMPACT_ATOMS: atom_id res chain seq x y z
N ASN A 1 -12.73 19.77 -5.05
CA ASN A 1 -11.66 19.61 -4.15
C ASN A 1 -10.34 19.70 -4.88
N ASN A 2 -9.27 19.82 -4.21
CA ASN A 2 -8.00 20.10 -4.78
C ASN A 2 -7.08 18.93 -4.87
N LYS A 3 -7.60 17.76 -5.09
CA LYS A 3 -6.80 16.55 -5.29
C LYS A 3 -6.47 16.31 -6.77
N GLU A 4 -6.73 17.31 -7.60
CA GLU A 4 -6.39 17.25 -9.01
C GLU A 4 -4.89 17.01 -9.15
N GLY A 5 -4.49 16.07 -9.97
CA GLY A 5 -3.09 15.72 -10.15
C GLY A 5 -2.55 14.73 -9.13
N MET A 6 -3.37 14.29 -8.17
CA MET A 6 -2.97 13.32 -7.17
C MET A 6 -3.58 11.96 -7.47
N SER A 7 -2.93 10.92 -6.98
CA SER A 7 -3.43 9.55 -7.12
C SER A 7 -3.45 8.88 -5.74
N ILE A 8 -4.31 7.88 -5.62
CA ILE A 8 -4.32 7.03 -4.43
C ILE A 8 -3.46 5.82 -4.72
N GLU A 9 -2.49 5.58 -3.86
CA GLU A 9 -1.54 4.49 -4.06
C GLU A 9 -1.33 3.74 -2.78
N LEU A 10 -0.89 2.49 -2.91
CA LEU A 10 -0.44 1.74 -1.76
C LEU A 10 0.91 2.28 -1.31
N CYS A 11 1.20 2.10 -0.02
CA CYS A 11 2.52 2.36 0.52
C CYS A 11 3.54 1.52 -0.25
N ALA A 12 4.62 2.13 -0.72
CA ALA A 12 5.58 1.45 -1.58
C ALA A 12 6.98 1.99 -1.40
N GLY A 13 7.96 1.13 -1.63
CA GLY A 13 9.35 1.51 -1.56
C GLY A 13 10.13 0.98 -2.75
N ILE A 14 11.26 1.59 -3.00
CA ILE A 14 12.17 1.20 -4.07
C ILE A 14 13.07 0.08 -3.54
N VAL A 15 13.32 -0.92 -4.39
CA VAL A 15 14.16 -2.05 -4.00
C VAL A 15 15.59 -1.58 -3.71
N ASP A 16 16.03 -1.88 -2.50
CA ASP A 16 17.38 -1.61 -2.04
C ASP A 16 18.10 -2.95 -1.94
N LYS A 17 19.26 -3.06 -2.59
CA LYS A 17 19.96 -4.35 -2.65
C LYS A 17 20.46 -4.83 -1.28
N GLU A 18 20.57 -3.95 -0.32
CA GLU A 18 21.06 -4.32 1.01
C GLU A 18 19.96 -4.80 1.95
N LEU A 19 18.70 -4.67 1.55
CA LEU A 19 17.57 -5.08 2.36
C LEU A 19 16.74 -6.12 1.61
N THR A 20 16.10 -7.02 2.35
CA THR A 20 15.13 -7.92 1.72
C THR A 20 13.90 -7.13 1.36
N LEU A 21 13.09 -7.67 0.45
CA LEU A 21 11.83 -7.02 0.07
C LEU A 21 10.91 -6.84 1.28
N GLN A 22 10.90 -7.83 2.18
CA GLN A 22 10.09 -7.74 3.40
C GLN A 22 10.58 -6.62 4.31
N GLU A 23 11.89 -6.45 4.44
CA GLU A 23 12.45 -5.37 5.24
C GLU A 23 12.16 -4.01 4.63
N ILE A 24 12.19 -3.90 3.31
CA ILE A 24 11.82 -2.66 2.63
C ILE A 24 10.36 -2.32 2.91
N ALA A 25 9.48 -3.32 2.85
CA ALA A 25 8.06 -3.10 3.15
C ALA A 25 7.89 -2.62 4.59
N GLN A 26 8.58 -3.25 5.54
CA GLN A 26 8.53 -2.84 6.95
C GLN A 26 8.95 -1.39 7.13
N GLU A 27 10.03 -1.00 6.47
CA GLU A 27 10.57 0.35 6.58
C GLU A 27 9.60 1.38 5.99
N GLU A 28 9.02 1.06 4.83
CA GLU A 28 8.08 1.98 4.20
C GLU A 28 6.78 2.12 4.99
N ILE A 29 6.34 1.06 5.64
CA ILE A 29 5.17 1.13 6.50
C ILE A 29 5.40 2.15 7.61
N GLU A 30 6.58 2.16 8.20
CA GLU A 30 6.89 3.14 9.24
C GLU A 30 7.01 4.54 8.66
N GLU A 31 7.78 4.70 7.58
CA GLU A 31 8.04 6.03 7.02
C GLU A 31 6.80 6.67 6.42
N GLU A 32 6.04 5.92 5.66
CA GLU A 32 4.90 6.46 4.93
C GLU A 32 3.60 6.42 5.73
N CYS A 33 3.42 5.39 6.54
CA CYS A 33 2.16 5.20 7.27
C CYS A 33 2.28 5.43 8.77
N GLY A 34 3.49 5.44 9.32
CA GLY A 34 3.69 5.77 10.73
C GLY A 34 3.54 4.62 11.69
N TYR A 35 3.67 3.38 11.24
CA TYR A 35 3.53 2.20 12.10
C TYR A 35 4.81 1.41 12.18
N ASP A 36 5.22 1.06 13.40
CA ASP A 36 6.36 0.19 13.64
C ASP A 36 5.82 -1.22 13.87
N VAL A 37 6.07 -2.10 12.92
CA VAL A 37 5.53 -3.46 12.95
C VAL A 37 6.65 -4.49 13.01
N PRO A 38 6.44 -5.61 13.71
CA PRO A 38 7.41 -6.70 13.69
C PRO A 38 7.55 -7.24 12.26
N LEU A 39 8.78 -7.59 11.88
CA LEU A 39 9.03 -8.08 10.54
C LEU A 39 8.21 -9.32 10.21
N GLU A 40 8.04 -10.21 11.19
CA GLU A 40 7.29 -11.45 10.96
C GLU A 40 5.81 -11.19 10.69
N ASN A 41 5.29 -9.99 10.98
CA ASN A 41 3.89 -9.67 10.71
C ASN A 41 3.69 -9.15 9.28
N VAL A 42 4.77 -8.88 8.56
CA VAL A 42 4.70 -8.38 7.18
C VAL A 42 4.64 -9.59 6.26
N GLU A 43 3.45 -9.91 5.81
CA GLU A 43 3.16 -11.15 5.10
C GLU A 43 3.18 -10.94 3.60
N LYS A 44 3.97 -11.74 2.89
CA LYS A 44 4.00 -11.67 1.43
C LYS A 44 2.74 -12.32 0.87
N ILE A 45 2.05 -11.60 0.00
CA ILE A 45 0.84 -12.10 -0.64
C ILE A 45 1.16 -12.69 -2.01
N THR A 46 1.73 -11.87 -2.91
CA THR A 46 2.10 -12.32 -4.25
C THR A 46 2.94 -11.24 -4.94
N SER A 47 3.37 -11.56 -6.13
CA SER A 47 4.06 -10.59 -6.99
C SER A 47 3.37 -10.55 -8.34
N PHE A 48 3.44 -9.40 -8.99
CA PHE A 48 2.84 -9.21 -10.30
C PHE A 48 3.59 -8.13 -11.06
N TYR A 49 3.30 -8.00 -12.34
CA TYR A 49 3.94 -6.99 -13.17
C TYR A 49 2.98 -5.85 -13.42
N THR A 50 3.48 -4.62 -13.42
CA THR A 50 2.65 -3.45 -13.67
C THR A 50 2.19 -3.39 -15.11
N SER A 51 3.00 -3.96 -16.01
CA SER A 51 2.63 -4.16 -17.40
C SER A 51 3.54 -5.25 -17.93
N VAL A 52 3.26 -5.72 -19.14
CA VAL A 52 4.13 -6.71 -19.77
C VAL A 52 4.89 -6.05 -20.91
N GLY A 53 5.99 -6.69 -21.31
CA GLY A 53 6.83 -6.20 -22.39
C GLY A 53 7.79 -5.14 -21.88
N PHE A 54 7.95 -4.11 -22.66
CA PHE A 54 9.06 -3.18 -22.51
C PHE A 54 9.08 -2.40 -21.21
N ALA A 55 7.94 -1.94 -20.74
CA ALA A 55 7.90 -0.99 -19.62
C ALA A 55 7.45 -1.61 -18.30
N GLY A 56 7.26 -2.91 -18.26
CA GLY A 56 6.75 -3.55 -17.06
C GLY A 56 7.78 -3.67 -15.95
N SER A 57 7.36 -3.49 -14.72
CA SER A 57 8.20 -3.75 -13.57
C SER A 57 7.46 -4.67 -12.61
N LYS A 58 8.24 -5.49 -11.91
CA LYS A 58 7.68 -6.44 -10.96
C LYS A 58 7.41 -5.75 -9.64
N GLN A 59 6.24 -5.99 -9.09
CA GLN A 59 5.87 -5.49 -7.77
C GLN A 59 5.54 -6.67 -6.87
N THR A 60 5.89 -6.55 -5.60
CA THR A 60 5.57 -7.56 -4.60
C THR A 60 4.64 -6.92 -3.58
N LEU A 61 3.53 -7.59 -3.33
CA LEU A 61 2.50 -7.11 -2.41
C LEU A 61 2.66 -7.77 -1.06
N TYR A 62 2.68 -6.95 -0.03
CA TYR A 62 2.72 -7.40 1.36
C TYR A 62 1.47 -6.92 2.09
N TYR A 63 1.06 -7.69 3.08
CA TYR A 63 -0.07 -7.35 3.93
C TYR A 63 0.37 -7.33 5.39
N VAL A 64 -0.12 -6.37 6.15
CA VAL A 64 0.16 -6.28 7.57
C VAL A 64 -1.05 -5.70 8.28
N GLU A 65 -1.36 -6.24 9.46
CA GLU A 65 -2.39 -5.67 10.32
C GLU A 65 -1.72 -4.83 11.40
N VAL A 66 -2.29 -3.68 11.68
CA VAL A 66 -1.74 -2.77 12.68
C VAL A 66 -2.81 -2.35 13.67
N ASP A 67 -2.36 -1.96 14.85
CA ASP A 67 -3.25 -1.37 15.85
C ASP A 67 -2.60 -0.09 16.38
N ALA A 68 -3.35 0.62 17.23
CA ALA A 68 -2.90 1.93 17.71
C ALA A 68 -1.59 1.86 18.51
N SER A 69 -1.30 0.72 19.14
CA SER A 69 -0.07 0.59 19.93
C SER A 69 1.18 0.59 19.06
N MET A 70 1.04 0.30 17.79
CA MET A 70 2.17 0.26 16.85
C MET A 70 2.44 1.61 16.21
N LYS A 71 1.56 2.59 16.40
CA LYS A 71 1.72 3.89 15.75
C LYS A 71 2.84 4.68 16.42
N VAL A 72 3.81 5.11 15.63
CA VAL A 72 4.97 5.85 16.12
C VAL A 72 5.08 7.25 15.53
N SER A 73 4.35 7.55 14.45
CA SER A 73 4.35 8.87 13.83
C SER A 73 3.09 9.03 12.97
N GLU A 74 2.94 10.21 12.37
CA GLU A 74 1.83 10.43 11.44
C GLU A 74 2.12 9.89 10.04
N GLY A 75 3.33 9.42 9.79
CA GLY A 75 3.73 8.98 8.47
C GLY A 75 4.01 10.15 7.55
N GLY A 76 3.76 9.95 6.25
CA GLY A 76 3.91 11.01 5.27
C GLY A 76 5.21 10.97 4.51
N GLY A 77 6.04 9.97 4.77
CA GLY A 77 7.31 9.82 4.07
C GLY A 77 8.44 10.59 4.73
N VAL A 78 9.56 10.66 4.04
CA VAL A 78 10.76 11.32 4.55
C VAL A 78 11.17 12.41 3.56
N ASP A 79 11.99 13.34 4.05
CA ASP A 79 12.52 14.44 3.24
C ASP A 79 11.38 15.24 2.60
N ALA A 80 11.43 15.43 1.29
CA ALA A 80 10.48 16.28 0.58
C ALA A 80 9.30 15.51 0.00
N GLU A 81 9.08 14.30 0.45
CA GLU A 81 7.94 13.51 -0.05
C GLU A 81 6.62 14.19 0.30
N MET A 82 5.70 14.19 -0.65
CA MET A 82 4.39 14.82 -0.46
C MET A 82 3.33 13.71 -0.40
N ILE A 83 3.30 13.02 0.75
CA ILE A 83 2.44 11.87 0.97
C ILE A 83 1.44 12.19 2.06
N GLU A 84 0.19 11.91 1.80
CA GLU A 84 -0.86 12.03 2.79
C GLU A 84 -1.43 10.64 3.05
N VAL A 85 -1.44 10.22 4.32
CA VAL A 85 -1.99 8.91 4.68
C VAL A 85 -3.50 9.00 4.70
N VAL A 86 -4.15 8.12 3.95
CA VAL A 86 -5.61 8.09 3.85
C VAL A 86 -6.11 6.78 4.42
N SER A 87 -7.06 6.87 5.35
CA SER A 87 -7.72 5.70 5.92
C SER A 87 -9.09 5.53 5.27
N LEU A 88 -9.42 4.29 4.94
CA LEU A 88 -10.74 3.98 4.37
C LEU A 88 -11.43 2.97 5.25
N SER A 89 -12.71 3.22 5.52
CA SER A 89 -13.55 2.20 6.14
C SER A 89 -13.73 1.05 5.15
N ILE A 90 -14.10 -0.13 5.66
CA ILE A 90 -14.36 -1.27 4.79
C ILE A 90 -15.48 -0.92 3.80
N GLU A 91 -16.50 -0.22 4.27
CA GLU A 91 -17.62 0.17 3.43
C GLU A 91 -17.19 1.10 2.31
N ASP A 92 -16.37 2.10 2.64
CA ASP A 92 -15.88 3.04 1.63
C ASP A 92 -14.91 2.37 0.67
N ALA A 93 -14.14 1.40 1.15
CA ALA A 93 -13.20 0.69 0.30
C ALA A 93 -13.92 -0.10 -0.80
N GLU A 94 -15.08 -0.66 -0.51
CA GLU A 94 -15.86 -1.36 -1.53
C GLU A 94 -16.29 -0.42 -2.66
N LYS A 95 -16.72 0.78 -2.28
CA LYS A 95 -17.14 1.78 -3.27
C LYS A 95 -15.95 2.33 -4.04
N PHE A 96 -14.84 2.50 -3.34
CA PHE A 96 -13.63 3.07 -3.91
C PHE A 96 -13.15 2.30 -5.15
N ILE A 97 -13.26 0.97 -5.12
CA ILE A 97 -12.78 0.14 -6.22
C ILE A 97 -13.43 0.53 -7.54
N TYR A 98 -14.69 0.91 -7.50
CA TYR A 98 -15.48 1.19 -8.71
C TYR A 98 -15.66 2.68 -9.00
N ASP A 99 -15.05 3.53 -8.20
CA ASP A 99 -15.20 4.98 -8.37
C ASP A 99 -14.21 5.49 -9.43
N GLU A 100 -14.73 5.75 -10.61
CA GLU A 100 -13.90 6.15 -11.74
C GLU A 100 -13.35 7.56 -11.62
N SER A 101 -13.82 8.35 -10.65
CA SER A 101 -13.29 9.68 -10.42
C SER A 101 -11.95 9.68 -9.68
N ILE A 102 -11.55 8.54 -9.14
CA ILE A 102 -10.31 8.41 -8.38
C ILE A 102 -9.25 7.75 -9.26
N VAL A 103 -8.09 8.36 -9.33
CA VAL A 103 -6.96 7.80 -10.08
C VAL A 103 -6.35 6.67 -9.26
N LYS A 104 -6.38 5.47 -9.78
CA LYS A 104 -5.85 4.29 -9.09
C LYS A 104 -5.33 3.28 -10.10
N THR A 105 -4.43 2.43 -9.65
CA THR A 105 -3.80 1.44 -10.51
C THR A 105 -4.47 0.08 -10.37
N PRO A 106 -4.27 -0.80 -11.37
CA PRO A 106 -4.78 -2.18 -11.24
C PRO A 106 -4.21 -2.91 -10.02
N GLY A 107 -2.96 -2.63 -9.64
CA GLY A 107 -2.37 -3.27 -8.46
C GLY A 107 -3.08 -2.90 -7.18
N LEU A 108 -3.46 -1.63 -7.04
CA LEU A 108 -4.24 -1.19 -5.90
C LEU A 108 -5.60 -1.88 -5.89
N MET A 109 -6.26 -1.94 -7.03
CA MET A 109 -7.58 -2.58 -7.14
C MET A 109 -7.48 -4.06 -6.81
N PHE A 110 -6.44 -4.74 -7.32
CA PHE A 110 -6.23 -6.15 -6.98
C PHE A 110 -6.08 -6.34 -5.48
N SER A 111 -5.32 -5.47 -4.83
CA SER A 111 -5.06 -5.58 -3.39
C SER A 111 -6.35 -5.49 -2.58
N PHE A 112 -7.22 -4.58 -2.94
CA PHE A 112 -8.50 -4.43 -2.26
C PHE A 112 -9.39 -5.65 -2.52
N MET A 113 -9.42 -6.14 -3.77
CA MET A 113 -10.20 -7.33 -4.10
C MET A 113 -9.67 -8.55 -3.37
N TRP A 114 -8.34 -8.68 -3.28
CA TRP A 114 -7.72 -9.76 -2.51
C TRP A 114 -8.18 -9.72 -1.06
N TRP A 115 -8.21 -8.53 -0.46
CA TRP A 115 -8.61 -8.39 0.94
C TRP A 115 -10.07 -8.82 1.13
N PHE A 116 -10.96 -8.37 0.27
CA PHE A 116 -12.37 -8.74 0.37
C PHE A 116 -12.58 -10.23 0.15
N ASP A 117 -11.88 -10.81 -0.79
CA ASP A 117 -11.98 -12.25 -1.04
C ASP A 117 -11.47 -13.06 0.16
N THR A 118 -10.45 -12.57 0.81
CA THR A 118 -9.78 -13.31 1.89
C THR A 118 -10.51 -13.16 3.22
N PHE A 119 -10.94 -11.96 3.57
CA PHE A 119 -11.42 -11.65 4.90
C PHE A 119 -12.92 -11.35 4.97
N LYS A 120 -13.49 -10.78 3.94
CA LYS A 120 -14.90 -10.42 3.95
C LYS A 120 -15.68 -11.30 3.01
N LYS A 121 -15.59 -12.59 3.21
CA LYS A 121 -16.35 -13.53 2.39
C LYS A 121 -17.83 -13.48 2.77
N LEU A 122 -18.64 -13.37 1.79
CA LEU A 122 -20.10 -13.32 1.99
C LEU A 122 -20.73 -14.68 1.76
#